data_dd024ddaf442a8e2c2cd9522bebe970a
#
_entry.id   dd024ddaf442a8e2c2cd9522bebe970a
#
_cell.length_a   1.000
_cell.length_b   1.000
_cell.length_c   1.000
_cell.angle_alpha   90.00
_cell.angle_beta   90.00
_cell.angle_gamma   90.00
#
_symmetry.space_group_name_H-M   'P 1'
#
loop_
_entity.id
_entity.type
_entity.pdbx_description
1 polymer ?
#
loop_
_entity_poly.entity_id
_entity_poly.type
_entity_poly.pdbx_seq_one_letter_code
_entity_poly.pdbx_strand_id
1 'polypeptide(L)'
;RNIYRDALVIYLSDYKSKLSRDSLKRLSVNPLRILDSKNEGDQKIVKNAPNILEYLNIESKVRFDDICKGLDHLNINYTVDKNLVRGLDYYCHTAFEFTTNELGSQGTVLAGGRYDGLSKMLGGPDVPGVGWAAGIERLALMAQSKFVNKTDVVLIGQSENINYLLLPIMKKLVQKGIKTEIIYTGNLSKKFKRANKIKALYAIILGEEEISKKVIKLKD
;
A
#
# COMPACT_ATOMS: atom_id res chain seq x y z
N ARG A 1 13.60 -10.99 6.66
CA ARG A 1 12.94 -11.89 5.72
C ARG A 1 13.56 -13.29 5.76
N ASN A 2 14.89 -13.44 5.68
CA ASN A 2 15.54 -14.75 5.68
C ASN A 2 15.29 -15.52 6.97
N ILE A 3 15.46 -14.89 8.14
CA ILE A 3 15.19 -15.51 9.45
C ILE A 3 13.75 -16.04 9.54
N TYR A 4 12.78 -15.27 9.07
CA TYR A 4 11.39 -15.70 9.01
C TYR A 4 11.18 -16.88 8.05
N ARG A 5 11.79 -16.82 6.85
CA ARG A 5 11.73 -17.92 5.89
C ARG A 5 12.26 -19.22 6.48
N ASP A 6 13.39 -19.15 7.16
CA ASP A 6 14.02 -20.32 7.78
C ASP A 6 13.14 -20.90 8.91
N ALA A 7 12.59 -20.06 9.78
CA ALA A 7 11.64 -20.47 10.81
C ALA A 7 10.38 -21.12 10.20
N LEU A 8 9.86 -20.56 9.11
CA LEU A 8 8.71 -21.12 8.40
C LEU A 8 9.03 -22.48 7.77
N VAL A 9 10.23 -22.63 7.17
CA VAL A 9 10.68 -23.90 6.60
C VAL A 9 10.80 -24.97 7.68
N ILE A 10 11.40 -24.65 8.83
CA ILE A 10 11.50 -25.55 9.98
C ILE A 10 10.10 -26.00 10.39
N TYR A 11 9.21 -25.06 10.66
CA TYR A 11 7.83 -25.34 11.04
C TYR A 11 7.10 -26.25 10.03
N LEU A 12 7.12 -25.89 8.73
CA LEU A 12 6.42 -26.64 7.70
C LEU A 12 7.03 -28.03 7.45
N SER A 13 8.31 -28.21 7.75
CA SER A 13 8.99 -29.51 7.61
C SER A 13 8.44 -30.56 8.56
N ASP A 14 7.98 -30.17 9.74
CA ASP A 14 7.33 -31.05 10.71
C ASP A 14 5.97 -31.58 10.20
N TYR A 15 5.37 -30.85 9.24
CA TYR A 15 4.09 -31.20 8.63
C TYR A 15 4.20 -31.75 7.21
N LYS A 16 5.39 -32.13 6.75
CA LYS A 16 5.65 -32.54 5.36
C LYS A 16 4.71 -33.63 4.85
N SER A 17 4.35 -34.60 5.70
CA SER A 17 3.43 -35.68 5.35
C SER A 17 1.97 -35.27 5.22
N LYS A 18 1.60 -34.08 5.71
CA LYS A 18 0.24 -33.55 5.72
C LYS A 18 0.02 -32.41 4.71
N LEU A 19 1.12 -31.89 4.12
CA LEU A 19 1.04 -30.85 3.12
C LEU A 19 0.52 -31.41 1.79
N SER A 20 -0.24 -30.58 1.07
CA SER A 20 -0.66 -30.87 -0.29
C SER A 20 0.54 -31.05 -1.24
N ARG A 21 0.35 -31.77 -2.35
CA ARG A 21 1.40 -32.01 -3.35
C ARG A 21 2.02 -30.72 -3.87
N ASP A 22 1.21 -29.67 -4.05
CA ASP A 22 1.68 -28.35 -4.49
C ASP A 22 2.47 -27.63 -3.42
N SER A 23 2.03 -27.69 -2.16
CA SER A 23 2.74 -27.11 -1.04
C SER A 23 4.06 -27.83 -0.74
N LEU A 24 4.14 -29.12 -0.94
CA LEU A 24 5.41 -29.87 -0.88
C LEU A 24 6.43 -29.37 -1.91
N LYS A 25 6.00 -29.09 -3.16
CA LYS A 25 6.88 -28.49 -4.18
C LYS A 25 7.30 -27.07 -3.78
N ARG A 26 6.37 -26.27 -3.26
CA ARG A 26 6.63 -24.90 -2.80
C ARG A 26 7.59 -24.84 -1.63
N LEU A 27 7.61 -25.83 -0.78
CA LEU A 27 8.48 -25.88 0.40
C LEU A 27 9.96 -25.74 0.04
N SER A 28 10.38 -26.32 -1.09
CA SER A 28 11.78 -26.26 -1.59
C SER A 28 12.06 -25.01 -2.43
N VAL A 29 11.06 -24.47 -3.15
CA VAL A 29 11.25 -23.38 -4.11
C VAL A 29 10.91 -22.02 -3.50
N ASN A 30 9.71 -21.89 -2.93
CA ASN A 30 9.23 -20.67 -2.32
C ASN A 30 8.24 -20.99 -1.18
N PRO A 31 8.73 -21.24 0.05
CA PRO A 31 7.92 -21.66 1.18
C PRO A 31 6.87 -20.62 1.59
N LEU A 32 7.13 -19.34 1.36
CA LEU A 32 6.16 -18.27 1.66
C LEU A 32 4.84 -18.47 0.89
N ARG A 33 4.89 -19.04 -0.31
CA ARG A 33 3.68 -19.33 -1.12
C ARG A 33 2.77 -20.40 -0.54
N ILE A 34 3.20 -21.10 0.51
CA ILE A 34 2.35 -22.06 1.22
C ILE A 34 1.35 -21.32 2.10
N LEU A 35 1.70 -20.12 2.60
CA LEU A 35 0.81 -19.27 3.38
C LEU A 35 -0.47 -18.87 2.62
N ASP A 36 -0.38 -18.76 1.29
CA ASP A 36 -1.50 -18.44 0.38
C ASP A 36 -2.14 -19.72 -0.24
N SER A 37 -1.94 -20.89 0.35
CA SER A 37 -2.54 -22.13 -0.17
C SER A 37 -4.06 -22.08 -0.05
N LYS A 38 -4.76 -22.54 -1.11
CA LYS A 38 -6.21 -22.71 -1.12
C LYS A 38 -6.66 -24.10 -0.64
N ASN A 39 -5.71 -24.99 -0.37
CA ASN A 39 -6.02 -26.32 0.14
C ASN A 39 -6.39 -26.24 1.62
N GLU A 40 -7.50 -26.81 2.02
CA GLU A 40 -8.02 -26.76 3.40
C GLU A 40 -7.06 -27.42 4.42
N GLY A 41 -6.37 -28.49 4.04
CA GLY A 41 -5.36 -29.14 4.88
C GLY A 41 -4.17 -28.22 5.15
N ASP A 42 -3.66 -27.56 4.11
CA ASP A 42 -2.57 -26.59 4.23
C ASP A 42 -3.00 -25.38 5.09
N GLN A 43 -4.23 -24.87 4.89
CA GLN A 43 -4.75 -23.74 5.66
C GLN A 43 -4.80 -24.02 7.17
N LYS A 44 -5.16 -25.25 7.56
CA LYS A 44 -5.15 -25.67 8.98
C LYS A 44 -3.73 -25.64 9.57
N ILE A 45 -2.73 -26.02 8.78
CA ILE A 45 -1.32 -25.96 9.17
C ILE A 45 -0.84 -24.51 9.25
N VAL A 46 -1.11 -23.72 8.21
CA VAL A 46 -0.71 -22.31 8.08
C VAL A 46 -1.28 -21.44 9.21
N LYS A 47 -2.45 -21.76 9.72
CA LYS A 47 -3.09 -21.01 10.83
C LYS A 47 -2.18 -20.86 12.06
N ASN A 48 -1.35 -21.87 12.33
CA ASN A 48 -0.42 -21.91 13.47
C ASN A 48 1.04 -21.66 13.05
N ALA A 49 1.28 -21.23 11.82
CA ALA A 49 2.62 -20.91 11.34
C ALA A 49 3.21 -19.69 12.06
N PRO A 50 4.55 -19.57 12.15
CA PRO A 50 5.21 -18.40 12.69
C PRO A 50 4.65 -17.09 12.09
N ASN A 51 4.50 -16.07 12.93
CA ASN A 51 3.95 -14.79 12.50
C ASN A 51 5.09 -13.88 11.99
N ILE A 52 5.02 -13.44 10.73
CA ILE A 52 6.04 -12.57 10.12
C ILE A 52 6.28 -11.28 10.91
N LEU A 53 5.28 -10.76 11.61
CA LEU A 53 5.38 -9.52 12.38
C LEU A 53 6.37 -9.62 13.55
N GLU A 54 6.60 -10.84 14.07
CA GLU A 54 7.57 -11.10 15.15
C GLU A 54 9.03 -11.08 14.64
N TYR A 55 9.22 -11.16 13.32
CA TYR A 55 10.53 -11.19 12.66
C TYR A 55 10.89 -9.87 11.98
N LEU A 56 10.10 -8.83 12.19
CA LEU A 56 10.40 -7.51 11.65
C LEU A 56 11.59 -6.90 12.41
N ASN A 57 12.54 -6.32 11.67
CA ASN A 57 13.53 -5.44 12.28
C ASN A 57 12.89 -4.11 12.72
N ILE A 58 13.60 -3.33 13.52
CA ILE A 58 13.10 -2.07 14.08
C ILE A 58 12.62 -1.12 12.97
N GLU A 59 13.41 -0.96 11.92
CA GLU A 59 13.06 -0.09 10.79
C GLU A 59 11.75 -0.51 10.10
N SER A 60 11.61 -1.80 9.77
CA SER A 60 10.40 -2.32 9.13
C SER A 60 9.18 -2.19 10.03
N LYS A 61 9.36 -2.38 11.34
CA LYS A 61 8.29 -2.21 12.31
C LYS A 61 7.83 -0.75 12.39
N VAL A 62 8.75 0.20 12.53
CA VAL A 62 8.42 1.63 12.55
C VAL A 62 7.68 2.04 11.29
N ARG A 63 8.19 1.65 10.12
CA ARG A 63 7.53 1.93 8.83
C ARG A 63 6.12 1.36 8.73
N PHE A 64 5.93 0.13 9.22
CA PHE A 64 4.62 -0.52 9.20
C PHE A 64 3.64 0.17 10.16
N ASP A 65 4.09 0.50 11.37
CA ASP A 65 3.30 1.21 12.38
C ASP A 65 2.89 2.61 11.87
N ASP A 66 3.77 3.32 11.16
CA ASP A 66 3.46 4.63 10.58
C ASP A 66 2.42 4.54 9.45
N ILE A 67 2.45 3.48 8.65
CA ILE A 67 1.41 3.23 7.65
C ILE A 67 0.07 2.97 8.33
N CYS A 68 0.04 2.12 9.36
CA CYS A 68 -1.18 1.83 10.12
C CYS A 68 -1.75 3.11 10.74
N LYS A 69 -0.92 3.93 11.40
CA LYS A 69 -1.34 5.24 11.94
C LYS A 69 -1.90 6.16 10.85
N GLY A 70 -1.28 6.18 9.66
CA GLY A 70 -1.79 6.95 8.53
C GLY A 70 -3.17 6.50 8.09
N LEU A 71 -3.41 5.19 8.01
CA LEU A 71 -4.71 4.61 7.68
C LEU A 71 -5.76 4.93 8.74
N ASP A 72 -5.40 4.82 10.03
CA ASP A 72 -6.26 5.18 11.16
C ASP A 72 -6.65 6.66 11.10
N HIS A 73 -5.67 7.54 10.86
CA HIS A 73 -5.90 8.98 10.73
C HIS A 73 -6.84 9.33 9.56
N LEU A 74 -6.80 8.54 8.49
CA LEU A 74 -7.70 8.66 7.35
C LEU A 74 -9.06 7.97 7.57
N ASN A 75 -9.27 7.29 8.69
CA ASN A 75 -10.41 6.42 8.95
C ASN A 75 -10.62 5.41 7.80
N ILE A 76 -9.54 4.81 7.33
CA ILE A 76 -9.57 3.71 6.35
C ILE A 76 -9.54 2.40 7.13
N ASN A 77 -10.59 1.61 6.99
CA ASN A 77 -10.63 0.28 7.58
C ASN A 77 -9.66 -0.64 6.87
N TYR A 78 -8.83 -1.35 7.62
CA TYR A 78 -7.90 -2.34 7.12
C TYR A 78 -7.80 -3.54 8.06
N THR A 79 -7.28 -4.63 7.55
CA THR A 79 -6.94 -5.83 8.32
C THR A 79 -5.47 -6.14 8.12
N VAL A 80 -4.75 -6.36 9.21
CA VAL A 80 -3.37 -6.84 9.15
C VAL A 80 -3.41 -8.35 8.94
N ASP A 81 -3.06 -8.78 7.72
CA ASP A 81 -2.99 -10.19 7.37
C ASP A 81 -1.54 -10.70 7.41
N LYS A 82 -1.21 -11.48 8.42
CA LYS A 82 0.11 -12.10 8.60
C LYS A 82 0.46 -13.14 7.52
N ASN A 83 -0.52 -13.61 6.77
CA ASN A 83 -0.35 -14.62 5.73
C ASN A 83 -0.35 -14.01 4.32
N LEU A 84 -0.48 -12.69 4.19
CA LEU A 84 -0.47 -12.03 2.90
C LEU A 84 0.87 -12.22 2.19
N VAL A 85 0.87 -12.96 1.08
CA VAL A 85 2.04 -13.21 0.24
C VAL A 85 1.75 -12.75 -1.19
N ARG A 86 2.69 -11.99 -1.76
CA ARG A 86 2.62 -11.58 -3.15
C ARG A 86 3.38 -12.56 -4.05
N GLY A 87 2.93 -12.65 -5.30
CA GLY A 87 3.47 -13.58 -6.28
C GLY A 87 4.91 -13.31 -6.73
N LEU A 88 5.48 -12.16 -6.37
CA LEU A 88 6.78 -11.69 -6.82
C LEU A 88 7.68 -11.42 -5.60
N ASP A 89 8.96 -11.78 -5.72
CA ASP A 89 9.91 -11.78 -4.60
C ASP A 89 10.57 -10.42 -4.34
N TYR A 90 10.33 -9.43 -5.18
CA TYR A 90 10.94 -8.09 -5.07
C TYR A 90 10.29 -7.21 -4.01
N TYR A 91 9.13 -7.57 -3.48
CA TYR A 91 8.48 -6.78 -2.42
C TYR A 91 9.28 -6.77 -1.12
N CYS A 92 9.36 -5.59 -0.51
CA CYS A 92 9.99 -5.36 0.79
C CYS A 92 9.09 -4.49 1.68
N HIS A 93 9.32 -4.52 2.98
CA HIS A 93 8.61 -3.75 4.02
C HIS A 93 7.08 -3.96 4.02
N THR A 94 6.37 -3.45 3.02
CA THR A 94 4.90 -3.44 3.02
C THR A 94 4.33 -3.98 1.72
N ALA A 95 3.35 -4.85 1.82
CA ALA A 95 2.49 -5.29 0.72
C ALA A 95 1.03 -5.05 1.11
N PHE A 96 0.16 -4.79 0.14
CA PHE A 96 -1.25 -4.54 0.37
C PHE A 96 -2.13 -5.09 -0.75
N GLU A 97 -3.37 -5.38 -0.40
CA GLU A 97 -4.43 -5.76 -1.33
C GLU A 97 -5.72 -5.00 -1.00
N PHE A 98 -6.47 -4.65 -2.05
CA PHE A 98 -7.85 -4.22 -1.94
C PHE A 98 -8.73 -5.37 -2.41
N THR A 99 -9.59 -5.80 -1.53
CA THR A 99 -10.46 -6.96 -1.77
C THR A 99 -11.92 -6.57 -1.74
N THR A 100 -12.75 -7.31 -2.49
CA THR A 100 -14.20 -7.20 -2.50
C THR A 100 -14.85 -8.56 -2.38
N ASN A 101 -16.02 -8.62 -1.80
CA ASN A 101 -16.85 -9.83 -1.75
C ASN A 101 -17.79 -9.94 -2.97
N GLU A 102 -17.88 -8.90 -3.80
CA GLU A 102 -18.81 -8.84 -4.95
C GLU A 102 -18.37 -9.73 -6.13
N LEU A 103 -17.09 -10.10 -6.20
CA LEU A 103 -16.51 -10.86 -7.31
C LEU A 103 -16.17 -12.33 -6.93
N GLY A 104 -16.78 -12.86 -5.89
CA GLY A 104 -16.61 -14.25 -5.45
C GLY A 104 -15.16 -14.60 -5.10
N SER A 105 -14.65 -15.74 -5.59
CA SER A 105 -13.30 -16.23 -5.28
C SER A 105 -12.15 -15.36 -5.82
N GLN A 106 -12.43 -14.38 -6.68
CA GLN A 106 -11.46 -13.45 -7.28
C GLN A 106 -11.54 -12.06 -6.66
N GLY A 107 -11.72 -11.99 -5.36
CA GLY A 107 -11.99 -10.76 -4.62
C GLY A 107 -10.88 -9.69 -4.68
N THR A 108 -9.61 -10.02 -4.94
CA THR A 108 -8.55 -9.01 -5.03
C THR A 108 -8.69 -8.21 -6.32
N VAL A 109 -9.01 -6.91 -6.22
CA VAL A 109 -9.20 -6.00 -7.35
C VAL A 109 -7.98 -5.13 -7.63
N LEU A 110 -7.18 -4.84 -6.60
CA LEU A 110 -5.94 -4.08 -6.68
C LEU A 110 -4.95 -4.64 -5.66
N ALA A 111 -3.68 -4.65 -6.02
CA ALA A 111 -2.64 -5.09 -5.11
C ALA A 111 -1.30 -4.46 -5.43
N GLY A 112 -0.48 -4.25 -4.41
CA GLY A 112 0.81 -3.61 -4.56
C GLY A 112 1.69 -3.73 -3.33
N GLY A 113 2.70 -2.87 -3.27
CA GLY A 113 3.63 -2.80 -2.16
C GLY A 113 4.87 -2.00 -2.48
N ARG A 114 5.83 -2.05 -1.58
CA ARG A 114 7.13 -1.41 -1.71
C ARG A 114 8.15 -2.38 -2.29
N TYR A 115 9.06 -1.90 -3.15
CA TYR A 115 10.05 -2.73 -3.85
C TYR A 115 11.36 -1.97 -4.13
N ASP A 116 12.05 -1.55 -3.07
CA ASP A 116 13.25 -0.70 -3.15
C ASP A 116 14.40 -1.28 -3.99
N GLY A 117 14.55 -2.61 -4.02
CA GLY A 117 15.64 -3.26 -4.77
C GLY A 117 15.36 -3.54 -6.24
N LEU A 118 14.15 -3.26 -6.76
CA LEU A 118 13.76 -3.69 -8.11
C LEU A 118 14.56 -2.97 -9.20
N SER A 119 14.74 -1.66 -9.10
CA SER A 119 15.50 -0.88 -10.08
C SER A 119 16.95 -1.40 -10.21
N LYS A 120 17.61 -1.62 -9.08
CA LYS A 120 18.97 -2.17 -9.02
C LYS A 120 19.06 -3.58 -9.61
N MET A 121 18.08 -4.43 -9.34
CA MET A 121 17.98 -5.79 -9.90
C MET A 121 17.88 -5.78 -11.42
N LEU A 122 17.27 -4.73 -11.99
CA LEU A 122 17.13 -4.53 -13.45
C LEU A 122 18.28 -3.72 -14.07
N GLY A 123 19.36 -3.46 -13.32
CA GLY A 123 20.54 -2.73 -13.80
C GLY A 123 20.41 -1.21 -13.73
N GLY A 124 19.36 -0.68 -13.09
CA GLY A 124 19.15 0.74 -12.85
C GLY A 124 19.78 1.24 -11.54
N PRO A 125 19.58 2.52 -11.20
CA PRO A 125 20.05 3.11 -9.94
C PRO A 125 19.34 2.49 -8.73
N ASP A 126 19.99 2.57 -7.55
CA ASP A 126 19.41 2.13 -6.28
C ASP A 126 18.41 3.19 -5.76
N VAL A 127 17.15 3.05 -6.15
CA VAL A 127 16.07 3.97 -5.77
C VAL A 127 14.92 3.20 -5.15
N PRO A 128 14.27 3.76 -4.10
CA PRO A 128 13.08 3.15 -3.53
C PRO A 128 11.91 3.22 -4.51
N GLY A 129 11.07 2.19 -4.48
CA GLY A 129 9.89 2.11 -5.32
C GLY A 129 8.66 1.64 -4.55
N VAL A 130 7.52 2.21 -4.88
CA VAL A 130 6.20 1.75 -4.46
C VAL A 130 5.26 1.78 -5.65
N GLY A 131 4.42 0.78 -5.78
CA GLY A 131 3.44 0.74 -6.85
C GLY A 131 2.42 -0.36 -6.66
N TRP A 132 1.48 -0.39 -7.58
CA TRP A 132 0.37 -1.31 -7.55
C TRP A 132 -0.12 -1.62 -8.97
N ALA A 133 -0.85 -2.71 -9.08
CA ALA A 133 -1.60 -3.06 -10.28
C ALA A 133 -3.04 -3.37 -9.91
N ALA A 134 -3.97 -3.01 -10.80
CA ALA A 134 -5.39 -3.28 -10.64
C ALA A 134 -5.94 -4.06 -11.85
N GLY A 135 -6.90 -4.93 -11.60
CA GLY A 135 -7.61 -5.64 -12.65
C GLY A 135 -8.66 -4.72 -13.26
N ILE A 136 -8.39 -4.18 -14.46
CA ILE A 136 -9.31 -3.25 -15.16
C ILE A 136 -10.69 -3.89 -15.35
N GLU A 137 -10.74 -5.15 -15.75
CA GLU A 137 -11.99 -5.88 -15.95
C GLU A 137 -12.76 -6.03 -14.64
N ARG A 138 -12.07 -6.31 -13.53
CA ARG A 138 -12.69 -6.43 -12.20
C ARG A 138 -13.25 -5.09 -11.73
N LEU A 139 -12.47 -4.01 -11.92
CA LEU A 139 -12.92 -2.66 -11.58
C LEU A 139 -14.08 -2.21 -12.47
N ALA A 140 -14.06 -2.57 -13.76
CA ALA A 140 -15.15 -2.25 -14.69
C ALA A 140 -16.46 -2.95 -14.31
N LEU A 141 -16.41 -4.19 -13.80
CA LEU A 141 -17.58 -4.91 -13.30
C LEU A 141 -18.22 -4.23 -12.08
N MET A 142 -17.40 -3.52 -11.28
CA MET A 142 -17.85 -2.79 -10.09
C MET A 142 -18.20 -1.32 -10.38
N ALA A 143 -17.73 -0.75 -11.50
CA ALA A 143 -17.88 0.67 -11.79
C ALA A 143 -19.27 0.99 -12.36
N GLN A 144 -19.94 1.97 -11.76
CA GLN A 144 -21.29 2.41 -12.18
C GLN A 144 -21.28 3.77 -12.91
N SER A 145 -20.13 4.42 -13.15
CA SER A 145 -20.09 5.80 -13.69
C SER A 145 -18.97 6.13 -14.69
N LYS A 146 -19.16 7.21 -15.47
CA LYS A 146 -18.23 7.73 -16.50
C LYS A 146 -17.23 8.77 -15.94
N PHE A 147 -15.97 8.72 -16.38
CA PHE A 147 -14.88 9.58 -15.90
C PHE A 147 -14.58 10.79 -16.80
N VAL A 148 -14.19 11.93 -16.20
CA VAL A 148 -13.69 13.15 -16.85
C VAL A 148 -12.37 13.59 -16.20
N ASN A 149 -11.31 13.86 -16.97
CA ASN A 149 -9.94 14.14 -16.47
C ASN A 149 -9.65 15.66 -16.32
N LYS A 150 -9.69 16.22 -15.09
CA LYS A 150 -9.16 17.55 -14.76
C LYS A 150 -8.89 17.63 -13.25
N THR A 151 -7.75 18.16 -12.82
CA THR A 151 -7.49 18.45 -11.41
C THR A 151 -8.15 19.77 -11.02
N ASP A 152 -9.05 19.75 -10.05
CA ASP A 152 -9.73 20.95 -9.59
C ASP A 152 -8.93 21.66 -8.49
N VAL A 153 -8.38 20.90 -7.56
CA VAL A 153 -7.68 21.42 -6.38
C VAL A 153 -6.33 20.74 -6.20
N VAL A 154 -5.30 21.53 -5.95
CA VAL A 154 -4.01 21.02 -5.44
C VAL A 154 -3.86 21.33 -3.97
N LEU A 155 -3.28 20.41 -3.23
CA LEU A 155 -2.95 20.58 -1.81
C LEU A 155 -1.44 20.75 -1.66
N ILE A 156 -1.03 21.79 -0.93
CA ILE A 156 0.36 22.17 -0.77
C ILE A 156 0.66 22.36 0.73
N GLY A 157 1.48 21.46 1.30
CA GLY A 157 2.09 21.66 2.60
C GLY A 157 3.34 22.54 2.48
N GLN A 158 3.51 23.52 3.40
CA GLN A 158 4.69 24.39 3.41
C GLN A 158 5.97 23.64 3.78
N SER A 159 5.87 22.58 4.60
CA SER A 159 6.97 21.67 4.96
C SER A 159 6.57 20.21 4.73
N GLU A 160 7.56 19.32 4.69
CA GLU A 160 7.32 17.87 4.51
C GLU A 160 6.54 17.26 5.68
N ASN A 161 6.81 17.73 6.89
CA ASN A 161 6.15 17.26 8.12
C ASN A 161 4.64 17.57 8.17
N ILE A 162 4.17 18.49 7.33
CA ILE A 162 2.76 18.88 7.26
C ILE A 162 1.98 18.05 6.23
N ASN A 163 2.68 17.36 5.34
CA ASN A 163 2.04 16.68 4.21
C ASN A 163 0.98 15.64 4.65
N TYR A 164 1.19 14.95 5.77
CA TYR A 164 0.21 13.97 6.28
C TYR A 164 -1.12 14.62 6.68
N LEU A 165 -1.11 15.88 7.12
CA LEU A 165 -2.32 16.64 7.48
C LEU A 165 -3.18 17.00 6.25
N LEU A 166 -2.60 16.95 5.04
CA LEU A 166 -3.34 17.18 3.80
C LEU A 166 -4.21 15.97 3.41
N LEU A 167 -3.88 14.77 3.89
CA LEU A 167 -4.60 13.55 3.51
C LEU A 167 -6.08 13.55 3.94
N PRO A 168 -6.45 13.93 5.16
CA PRO A 168 -7.86 14.06 5.55
C PRO A 168 -8.61 15.09 4.72
N ILE A 169 -7.94 16.20 4.34
CA ILE A 169 -8.52 17.25 3.50
C ILE A 169 -8.79 16.67 2.10
N MET A 170 -7.79 16.01 1.52
CA MET A 170 -7.92 15.32 0.24
C MET A 170 -9.09 14.32 0.26
N LYS A 171 -9.16 13.47 1.30
CA LYS A 171 -10.25 12.49 1.44
C LYS A 171 -11.63 13.15 1.38
N LYS A 172 -11.83 14.25 2.13
CA LYS A 172 -13.10 14.99 2.13
C LYS A 172 -13.46 15.59 0.79
N LEU A 173 -12.47 16.13 0.06
CA LEU A 173 -12.67 16.72 -1.26
C LEU A 173 -13.03 15.63 -2.29
N VAL A 174 -12.29 14.53 -2.31
CA VAL A 174 -12.54 13.40 -3.22
C VAL A 174 -13.91 12.77 -2.96
N GLN A 175 -14.33 12.64 -1.70
CA GLN A 175 -15.68 12.16 -1.35
C GLN A 175 -16.81 13.06 -1.90
N LYS A 176 -16.50 14.34 -2.14
CA LYS A 176 -17.43 15.30 -2.78
C LYS A 176 -17.28 15.36 -4.31
N GLY A 177 -16.51 14.47 -4.91
CA GLY A 177 -16.27 14.43 -6.35
C GLY A 177 -15.27 15.46 -6.86
N ILE A 178 -14.57 16.19 -5.96
CA ILE A 178 -13.55 17.20 -6.32
C ILE A 178 -12.24 16.49 -6.60
N LYS A 179 -11.69 16.66 -7.79
CA LYS A 179 -10.43 16.04 -8.19
C LYS A 179 -9.25 16.75 -7.60
N THR A 180 -8.55 16.08 -6.73
CA THR A 180 -7.54 16.66 -5.86
C THR A 180 -6.19 15.95 -6.02
N GLU A 181 -5.10 16.71 -6.07
CA GLU A 181 -3.71 16.22 -6.08
C GLU A 181 -2.92 16.86 -4.93
N ILE A 182 -2.05 16.09 -4.26
CA ILE A 182 -1.09 16.61 -3.29
C ILE A 182 0.27 16.78 -3.95
N ILE A 183 0.88 17.95 -3.81
CA ILE A 183 2.24 18.20 -4.28
C ILE A 183 3.20 18.05 -3.09
N TYR A 184 3.83 16.87 -2.99
CA TYR A 184 4.66 16.47 -1.85
C TYR A 184 6.04 17.14 -1.84
N THR A 185 6.71 17.25 -2.98
CA THR A 185 8.14 17.58 -3.08
C THR A 185 8.42 18.98 -3.62
N GLY A 186 9.53 19.55 -3.19
CA GLY A 186 10.01 20.84 -3.62
C GLY A 186 9.68 21.97 -2.64
N ASN A 187 10.37 23.11 -2.79
CA ASN A 187 10.04 24.33 -2.05
C ASN A 187 8.71 24.93 -2.55
N LEU A 188 8.17 25.86 -1.82
CA LEU A 188 6.85 26.45 -2.09
C LEU A 188 6.73 27.01 -3.53
N SER A 189 7.79 27.66 -4.03
CA SER A 189 7.82 28.21 -5.40
C SER A 189 7.72 27.10 -6.46
N LYS A 190 8.46 25.99 -6.29
CA LYS A 190 8.38 24.83 -7.19
C LYS A 190 7.01 24.18 -7.13
N LYS A 191 6.41 24.07 -5.95
CA LYS A 191 5.06 23.53 -5.76
C LYS A 191 4.02 24.36 -6.50
N PHE A 192 4.09 25.71 -6.42
CA PHE A 192 3.21 26.59 -7.21
C PHE A 192 3.42 26.48 -8.72
N LYS A 193 4.68 26.41 -9.19
CA LYS A 193 4.97 26.19 -10.61
C LYS A 193 4.34 24.89 -11.11
N ARG A 194 4.36 23.83 -10.30
CA ARG A 194 3.71 22.55 -10.64
C ARG A 194 2.19 22.69 -10.68
N ALA A 195 1.57 23.35 -9.69
CA ALA A 195 0.14 23.63 -9.66
C ALA A 195 -0.34 24.35 -10.94
N ASN A 196 0.40 25.39 -11.37
CA ASN A 196 0.11 26.13 -12.61
C ASN A 196 0.29 25.24 -13.84
N LYS A 197 1.33 24.39 -13.90
CA LYS A 197 1.58 23.47 -15.02
C LYS A 197 0.42 22.48 -15.24
N ILE A 198 -0.16 21.95 -14.16
CA ILE A 198 -1.32 21.05 -14.23
C ILE A 198 -2.65 21.78 -14.38
N LYS A 199 -2.63 23.11 -14.42
CA LYS A 199 -3.81 23.98 -14.57
C LYS A 199 -4.90 23.70 -13.55
N ALA A 200 -4.52 23.46 -12.29
CA ALA A 200 -5.47 23.33 -11.21
C ALA A 200 -6.23 24.66 -11.03
N LEU A 201 -7.53 24.58 -10.72
CA LEU A 201 -8.36 25.76 -10.53
C LEU A 201 -8.03 26.44 -9.19
N TYR A 202 -7.76 25.65 -8.16
CA TYR A 202 -7.50 26.15 -6.80
C TYR A 202 -6.29 25.47 -6.20
N ALA A 203 -5.61 26.17 -5.28
CA ALA A 203 -4.58 25.61 -4.41
C ALA A 203 -4.98 25.81 -2.93
N ILE A 204 -5.02 24.73 -2.17
CA ILE A 204 -5.13 24.76 -0.72
C ILE A 204 -3.72 24.68 -0.14
N ILE A 205 -3.37 25.66 0.67
CA ILE A 205 -2.05 25.78 1.30
C ILE A 205 -2.23 25.55 2.81
N LEU A 206 -1.37 24.72 3.37
CA LEU A 206 -1.33 24.46 4.80
C LEU A 206 0.09 24.70 5.32
N GLY A 207 0.23 25.60 6.26
CA GLY A 207 1.46 25.90 6.98
C GLY A 207 1.20 25.85 8.49
N GLU A 208 2.21 26.14 9.30
CA GLU A 208 2.11 26.14 10.76
C GLU A 208 1.09 27.17 11.27
N GLU A 209 1.00 28.31 10.59
CA GLU A 209 0.03 29.38 10.93
C GLU A 209 -1.41 28.89 10.69
N GLU A 210 -1.67 28.29 9.55
CA GLU A 210 -2.98 27.74 9.21
C GLU A 210 -3.39 26.62 10.17
N ILE A 211 -2.44 25.76 10.56
CA ILE A 211 -2.67 24.69 11.54
C ILE A 211 -3.03 25.26 12.91
N SER A 212 -2.26 26.24 13.40
CA SER A 212 -2.49 26.84 14.72
C SER A 212 -3.86 27.53 14.81
N LYS A 213 -4.28 28.18 13.72
CA LYS A 213 -5.58 28.83 13.58
C LYS A 213 -6.73 27.90 13.18
N LYS A 214 -6.46 26.63 12.90
CA LYS A 214 -7.44 25.64 12.39
C LYS A 214 -8.16 26.10 11.12
N VAL A 215 -7.43 26.74 10.21
CA VAL A 215 -7.94 27.24 8.92
C VAL A 215 -7.12 26.66 7.76
N ILE A 216 -7.61 26.85 6.55
CA ILE A 216 -6.86 26.59 5.31
C ILE A 216 -6.74 27.89 4.52
N LYS A 217 -5.64 28.05 3.79
CA LYS A 217 -5.49 29.17 2.85
C LYS A 217 -5.85 28.66 1.45
N LEU A 218 -6.88 29.26 0.86
CA LEU A 218 -7.30 28.98 -0.51
C LEU A 218 -6.73 30.06 -1.44
N LYS A 219 -6.20 29.61 -2.59
CA LYS A 219 -5.72 30.45 -3.69
C LYS A 219 -6.30 29.95 -5.00
N ASP A 220 -6.86 30.81 -5.80
CA ASP A 220 -7.26 30.68 -7.20
C ASP A 220 -6.13 31.08 -8.16
#